data_0ebfe3d0659ad0b233e435d4036eb711
#
_entry.id   0ebfe3d0659ad0b233e435d4036eb711
#
_cell.length_a   1.000
_cell.length_b   1.000
_cell.length_c   1.000
_cell.angle_alpha   90.00
_cell.angle_beta   90.00
_cell.angle_gamma   90.00
#
_symmetry.space_group_name_H-M   'P 1'
#
loop_
_entity.id
_entity.type
_entity.pdbx_description
1 polymer ?
#
loop_
_entity_poly.entity_id
_entity_poly.type
_entity_poly.pdbx_seq_one_letter_code
_entity_poly.pdbx_strand_id
1 'polypeptide(L)'
;MTSKQNGLIIFSLITLFLIPYSLFAQWDQQESHVDAQLLSEVKIVQPGGSFWVAVQLQMQDGWHTYWRNPGDSGLETTIDWELPEGFSASEINWPYPERIAEPPMVIYGYHDTIYLLTKISVNKDVAADQSVFLKAKISWLECEAVCIPGGAEIEVGLEVKNERMQINEKYTEIFANAHALLPIGS
;
A
#
# COMPACT_ATOMS: atom_id res chain seq x y z
N MET A 1 -81.10 13.70 -46.09
CA MET A 1 -79.92 14.59 -45.93
C MET A 1 -79.15 14.11 -44.72
N THR A 2 -78.08 13.38 -44.95
CA THR A 2 -77.29 12.65 -43.95
C THR A 2 -76.07 13.42 -43.63
N SER A 3 -75.92 13.89 -42.38
CA SER A 3 -74.69 14.52 -41.87
C SER A 3 -73.79 13.43 -41.31
N LYS A 4 -72.59 13.25 -41.91
CA LYS A 4 -71.53 12.42 -41.37
C LYS A 4 -70.74 13.22 -40.37
N GLN A 5 -70.74 12.78 -39.11
CA GLN A 5 -69.82 13.25 -38.11
C GLN A 5 -68.52 12.41 -38.20
N ASN A 6 -67.41 13.07 -38.50
CA ASN A 6 -66.05 12.49 -38.42
C ASN A 6 -65.54 12.61 -37.00
N GLY A 7 -65.48 11.48 -36.28
CA GLY A 7 -64.82 11.39 -35.00
C GLY A 7 -63.28 11.35 -35.17
N LEU A 8 -62.63 12.36 -34.67
CA LEU A 8 -61.17 12.42 -34.60
C LEU A 8 -60.66 11.66 -33.38
N ILE A 9 -60.08 10.48 -33.61
CA ILE A 9 -59.47 9.70 -32.53
C ILE A 9 -58.05 10.26 -32.33
N ILE A 10 -57.87 10.97 -31.20
CA ILE A 10 -56.55 11.45 -30.79
C ILE A 10 -55.87 10.28 -30.05
N PHE A 11 -54.90 9.64 -30.75
CA PHE A 11 -53.98 8.68 -30.09
C PHE A 11 -52.94 9.47 -29.27
N SER A 12 -53.16 9.49 -27.96
CA SER A 12 -52.16 10.02 -27.03
C SER A 12 -51.03 8.99 -26.89
N LEU A 13 -49.90 9.26 -27.54
CA LEU A 13 -48.65 8.51 -27.38
C LEU A 13 -48.03 8.89 -26.03
N ILE A 14 -48.25 8.07 -25.02
CA ILE A 14 -47.51 8.13 -23.77
C ILE A 14 -46.13 7.50 -24.00
N THR A 15 -45.16 8.31 -24.33
CA THR A 15 -43.72 7.91 -24.33
C THR A 15 -43.27 7.71 -22.91
N LEU A 16 -43.26 6.44 -22.45
CA LEU A 16 -42.68 6.04 -21.20
C LEU A 16 -41.15 6.18 -21.29
N PHE A 17 -40.61 7.26 -20.75
CA PHE A 17 -39.17 7.47 -20.60
C PHE A 17 -38.64 6.44 -19.61
N LEU A 18 -38.13 5.31 -20.11
CA LEU A 18 -37.30 4.39 -19.36
C LEU A 18 -35.94 5.09 -19.08
N ILE A 19 -35.84 5.78 -17.97
CA ILE A 19 -34.56 6.26 -17.45
C ILE A 19 -33.80 5.01 -16.97
N PRO A 20 -32.67 4.64 -17.57
CA PRO A 20 -31.84 3.60 -16.99
C PRO A 20 -31.31 4.17 -15.66
N TYR A 21 -31.79 3.68 -14.56
CA TYR A 21 -31.13 3.85 -13.26
C TYR A 21 -29.80 3.09 -13.35
N SER A 22 -28.78 3.75 -13.86
CA SER A 22 -27.41 3.34 -13.62
C SER A 22 -27.19 3.45 -12.12
N LEU A 23 -27.41 2.36 -11.42
CA LEU A 23 -26.87 2.16 -10.08
C LEU A 23 -25.35 2.18 -10.24
N PHE A 24 -24.78 3.39 -10.25
CA PHE A 24 -23.38 3.54 -9.88
C PHE A 24 -23.32 3.05 -8.43
N ALA A 25 -22.88 1.80 -8.25
CA ALA A 25 -22.35 1.37 -6.99
C ALA A 25 -21.20 2.35 -6.71
N GLN A 26 -21.46 3.39 -5.95
CA GLN A 26 -20.44 4.15 -5.27
C GLN A 26 -19.80 3.12 -4.34
N TRP A 27 -18.66 2.57 -4.80
CA TRP A 27 -17.73 1.97 -3.89
C TRP A 27 -17.36 3.13 -2.97
N ASP A 28 -17.84 3.07 -1.75
CA ASP A 28 -17.44 3.97 -0.69
C ASP A 28 -15.92 3.80 -0.58
N GLN A 29 -15.19 4.72 -1.18
CA GLN A 29 -13.74 4.79 -1.00
C GLN A 29 -13.57 5.28 0.43
N GLN A 30 -13.53 4.32 1.34
CA GLN A 30 -13.24 4.59 2.73
C GLN A 30 -11.89 5.30 2.77
N GLU A 31 -11.90 6.55 3.22
CA GLU A 31 -10.71 7.39 3.28
C GLU A 31 -9.69 6.71 4.19
N SER A 32 -8.51 6.40 3.66
CA SER A 32 -7.43 5.83 4.46
C SER A 32 -6.79 6.93 5.31
N HIS A 33 -6.49 6.61 6.55
CA HIS A 33 -5.80 7.48 7.49
C HIS A 33 -4.31 7.16 7.59
N VAL A 34 -3.83 6.31 6.70
CA VAL A 34 -2.43 5.92 6.58
C VAL A 34 -1.97 6.11 5.15
N ASP A 35 -0.95 6.95 4.96
CA ASP A 35 -0.25 7.09 3.68
C ASP A 35 0.89 6.09 3.60
N ALA A 36 1.03 5.40 2.45
CA ALA A 36 2.08 4.43 2.22
C ALA A 36 3.02 4.87 1.09
N GLN A 37 4.33 4.68 1.27
CA GLN A 37 5.34 4.93 0.26
C GLN A 37 6.41 3.85 0.28
N LEU A 38 6.92 3.46 -0.91
CA LEU A 38 8.08 2.57 -1.04
C LEU A 38 9.35 3.40 -1.27
N LEU A 39 10.32 3.23 -0.38
CA LEU A 39 11.62 3.90 -0.43
C LEU A 39 12.71 2.88 -0.75
N SER A 40 13.71 3.27 -1.53
CA SER A 40 14.92 2.45 -1.76
C SER A 40 16.16 3.14 -1.22
N GLU A 41 16.99 2.37 -0.50
CA GLU A 41 18.32 2.78 -0.02
C GLU A 41 19.26 3.15 -1.17
N VAL A 42 19.03 2.59 -2.36
CA VAL A 42 19.88 2.77 -3.55
C VAL A 42 19.12 3.29 -4.74
N LYS A 43 19.80 3.93 -5.67
CA LYS A 43 19.31 4.32 -7.00
C LYS A 43 19.78 3.34 -8.07
N ILE A 44 21.03 2.82 -7.91
CA ILE A 44 21.64 1.86 -8.82
C ILE A 44 22.03 0.63 -8.04
N VAL A 45 21.68 -0.53 -8.56
CA VAL A 45 22.03 -1.85 -8.02
C VAL A 45 22.82 -2.63 -9.06
N GLN A 46 23.76 -3.49 -8.60
CA GLN A 46 24.49 -4.38 -9.47
C GLN A 46 23.97 -5.81 -9.39
N PRO A 47 24.05 -6.62 -10.47
CA PRO A 47 23.76 -8.04 -10.40
C PRO A 47 24.57 -8.74 -9.31
N GLY A 48 23.95 -9.61 -8.54
CA GLY A 48 24.53 -10.29 -7.37
C GLY A 48 24.60 -9.45 -6.09
N GLY A 49 24.11 -8.20 -6.12
CA GLY A 49 24.06 -7.31 -4.96
C GLY A 49 22.82 -7.53 -4.10
N SER A 50 22.79 -6.84 -2.97
CA SER A 50 21.59 -6.72 -2.13
C SER A 50 21.53 -5.34 -1.49
N PHE A 51 20.33 -4.86 -1.23
CA PHE A 51 20.06 -3.54 -0.67
C PHE A 51 18.75 -3.56 0.14
N TRP A 52 18.49 -2.48 0.85
CA TRP A 52 17.27 -2.36 1.62
C TRP A 52 16.23 -1.48 0.93
N VAL A 53 14.98 -1.88 1.10
CA VAL A 53 13.81 -1.05 0.82
C VAL A 53 13.02 -0.88 2.12
N ALA A 54 12.29 0.21 2.21
CA ALA A 54 11.43 0.51 3.33
C ALA A 54 10.01 0.81 2.84
N VAL A 55 9.03 0.12 3.38
CA VAL A 55 7.64 0.57 3.32
C VAL A 55 7.47 1.57 4.45
N GLN A 56 7.29 2.83 4.08
CA GLN A 56 6.90 3.88 5.00
C GLN A 56 5.38 3.83 5.16
N LEU A 57 4.89 3.76 6.38
CA LEU A 57 3.49 4.01 6.74
C LEU A 57 3.45 5.27 7.60
N GLN A 58 2.72 6.28 7.15
CA GLN A 58 2.52 7.52 7.87
C GLN A 58 1.06 7.61 8.30
N MET A 59 0.81 7.41 9.58
CA MET A 59 -0.50 7.49 10.20
C MET A 59 -0.89 8.94 10.47
N GLN A 60 -2.18 9.26 10.31
CA GLN A 60 -2.76 10.49 10.79
C GLN A 60 -2.80 10.51 12.32
N ASP A 61 -2.85 11.69 12.90
CA ASP A 61 -2.90 11.87 14.36
C ASP A 61 -4.06 11.07 15.00
N GLY A 62 -3.77 10.31 16.05
CA GLY A 62 -4.71 9.42 16.73
C GLY A 62 -4.83 8.03 16.10
N TRP A 63 -4.41 7.81 14.86
CA TRP A 63 -4.47 6.51 14.20
C TRP A 63 -3.23 5.68 14.46
N HIS A 64 -3.42 4.33 14.51
CA HIS A 64 -2.33 3.37 14.69
C HIS A 64 -2.48 2.16 13.77
N THR A 65 -1.34 1.52 13.48
CA THR A 65 -1.26 0.21 12.83
C THR A 65 -0.64 -0.81 13.78
N TYR A 66 -0.59 -2.08 13.38
CA TYR A 66 -0.24 -3.17 14.27
C TYR A 66 1.12 -3.78 13.96
N TRP A 67 1.79 -4.26 15.02
CA TRP A 67 2.97 -5.08 14.91
C TRP A 67 2.60 -6.51 14.47
N ARG A 68 3.63 -7.31 14.05
CA ARG A 68 3.47 -8.72 13.65
C ARG A 68 2.80 -9.61 14.71
N ASN A 69 2.85 -9.22 15.95
CA ASN A 69 2.14 -9.85 17.05
C ASN A 69 1.34 -8.78 17.80
N PRO A 70 0.12 -8.49 17.35
CA PRO A 70 -0.63 -7.32 17.82
C PRO A 70 -1.12 -7.43 19.26
N GLY A 71 -1.03 -8.61 19.89
CA GLY A 71 -1.56 -8.84 21.23
C GLY A 71 -3.01 -9.32 21.23
N ASP A 72 -3.85 -8.66 22.03
CA ASP A 72 -5.25 -9.10 22.23
C ASP A 72 -6.18 -8.75 21.05
N SER A 73 -5.79 -7.83 20.18
CA SER A 73 -6.58 -7.38 19.04
C SER A 73 -5.69 -6.83 17.92
N GLY A 74 -6.19 -6.81 16.69
CA GLY A 74 -5.52 -6.25 15.53
C GLY A 74 -5.07 -7.29 14.51
N LEU A 75 -4.55 -6.81 13.38
CA LEU A 75 -3.95 -7.62 12.30
C LEU A 75 -2.62 -6.98 11.89
N GLU A 76 -1.61 -7.80 11.66
CA GLU A 76 -0.32 -7.34 11.16
C GLU A 76 -0.42 -6.73 9.76
N THR A 77 0.52 -5.83 9.45
CA THR A 77 0.72 -5.36 8.07
C THR A 77 1.36 -6.46 7.24
N THR A 78 0.86 -6.69 6.03
CA THR A 78 1.41 -7.62 5.06
C THR A 78 1.93 -6.92 3.83
N ILE A 79 2.96 -7.49 3.19
CA ILE A 79 3.55 -6.98 1.94
C ILE A 79 3.60 -8.13 0.94
N ASP A 80 2.81 -8.03 -0.12
CA ASP A 80 2.87 -8.92 -1.26
C ASP A 80 3.73 -8.27 -2.36
N TRP A 81 4.90 -8.87 -2.63
CA TRP A 81 5.86 -8.33 -3.58
C TRP A 81 5.60 -8.81 -5.00
N GLU A 82 5.57 -7.87 -5.95
CA GLU A 82 5.67 -8.12 -7.38
C GLU A 82 7.04 -7.62 -7.85
N LEU A 83 7.99 -8.55 -7.93
CA LEU A 83 9.38 -8.27 -8.23
C LEU A 83 9.75 -8.70 -9.64
N PRO A 84 10.72 -8.01 -10.29
CA PRO A 84 11.29 -8.45 -11.56
C PRO A 84 11.96 -9.83 -11.44
N GLU A 85 12.09 -10.53 -12.56
CA GLU A 85 12.79 -11.82 -12.60
C GLU A 85 14.22 -11.67 -12.05
N GLY A 86 14.62 -12.60 -11.19
CA GLY A 86 15.94 -12.61 -10.55
C GLY A 86 16.04 -11.72 -9.31
N PHE A 87 14.96 -11.07 -8.88
CA PHE A 87 14.89 -10.35 -7.61
C PHE A 87 14.14 -11.19 -6.57
N SER A 88 14.53 -11.06 -5.31
CA SER A 88 13.85 -11.71 -4.19
C SER A 88 13.83 -10.79 -2.96
N ALA A 89 12.76 -10.87 -2.18
CA ALA A 89 12.58 -10.14 -0.94
C ALA A 89 12.74 -11.06 0.29
N SER A 90 13.34 -10.55 1.35
CA SER A 90 13.32 -11.19 2.67
C SER A 90 11.97 -11.01 3.35
N GLU A 91 11.79 -11.66 4.50
CA GLU A 91 10.74 -11.30 5.46
C GLU A 91 10.89 -9.83 5.91
N ILE A 92 9.79 -9.26 6.42
CA ILE A 92 9.77 -7.92 7.00
C ILE A 92 10.64 -7.90 8.26
N ASN A 93 11.56 -6.93 8.34
CA ASN A 93 12.28 -6.62 9.55
C ASN A 93 11.50 -5.54 10.33
N TRP A 94 10.89 -5.97 11.41
CA TRP A 94 9.99 -5.16 12.21
C TRP A 94 10.73 -4.31 13.24
N PRO A 95 10.48 -3.00 13.33
CA PRO A 95 10.97 -2.20 14.44
C PRO A 95 10.31 -2.63 15.77
N TYR A 96 10.89 -2.19 16.90
CA TYR A 96 10.24 -2.39 18.20
C TYR A 96 8.88 -1.71 18.24
N PRO A 97 7.81 -2.42 18.66
CA PRO A 97 6.49 -1.84 18.76
C PRO A 97 6.33 -0.99 20.04
N GLU A 98 5.34 -0.13 20.00
CA GLU A 98 4.80 0.51 21.19
C GLU A 98 3.74 -0.37 21.84
N ARG A 99 3.57 -0.22 23.14
CA ARG A 99 2.44 -0.79 23.87
C ARG A 99 1.30 0.23 23.88
N ILE A 100 0.26 -0.05 23.11
CA ILE A 100 -0.95 0.78 23.02
C ILE A 100 -1.90 0.34 24.15
N ALA A 101 -2.30 1.27 25.00
CA ALA A 101 -3.13 0.98 26.17
C ALA A 101 -4.62 1.19 25.82
N GLU A 102 -5.33 0.11 25.59
CA GLU A 102 -6.79 0.08 25.44
C GLU A 102 -7.43 -0.88 26.48
N PRO A 103 -7.49 -0.49 27.76
CA PRO A 103 -7.98 -1.37 28.79
C PRO A 103 -9.39 -1.94 28.51
N PRO A 104 -9.61 -3.27 28.70
CA PRO A 104 -8.72 -4.23 29.32
C PRO A 104 -7.64 -4.85 28.40
N MET A 105 -7.61 -4.52 27.11
CA MET A 105 -6.73 -5.11 26.11
C MET A 105 -5.29 -4.57 26.18
N VAL A 106 -4.35 -5.39 25.78
CA VAL A 106 -2.95 -5.02 25.53
C VAL A 106 -2.67 -5.22 24.05
N ILE A 107 -2.37 -4.12 23.37
CA ILE A 107 -2.10 -4.09 21.94
C ILE A 107 -0.65 -3.65 21.72
N TYR A 108 -0.03 -4.17 20.66
CA TYR A 108 1.30 -3.76 20.20
C TYR A 108 1.20 -3.25 18.75
N GLY A 109 1.65 -2.04 18.53
CA GLY A 109 1.51 -1.38 17.24
C GLY A 109 2.39 -0.15 17.12
N TYR A 110 1.98 0.76 16.26
CA TYR A 110 2.75 1.93 15.88
C TYR A 110 1.84 3.13 15.65
N HIS A 111 2.31 4.30 16.04
CA HIS A 111 1.74 5.61 15.70
C HIS A 111 2.70 6.38 14.80
N ASP A 112 2.27 7.54 14.33
CA ASP A 112 3.05 8.51 13.54
C ASP A 112 3.61 7.90 12.26
N THR A 113 4.91 7.75 12.15
CA THR A 113 5.58 7.22 10.95
C THR A 113 6.47 6.05 11.30
N ILE A 114 6.27 4.93 10.60
CA ILE A 114 7.13 3.74 10.71
C ILE A 114 7.73 3.36 9.37
N TYR A 115 8.82 2.59 9.44
CA TYR A 115 9.53 2.03 8.29
C TYR A 115 9.67 0.52 8.46
N LEU A 116 8.97 -0.25 7.66
CA LEU A 116 9.08 -1.71 7.60
C LEU A 116 10.17 -2.06 6.59
N LEU A 117 11.31 -2.55 7.09
CA LEU A 117 12.48 -2.83 6.26
C LEU A 117 12.39 -4.23 5.64
N THR A 118 12.70 -4.32 4.35
CA THR A 118 12.84 -5.58 3.63
C THR A 118 14.14 -5.56 2.83
N LYS A 119 14.92 -6.65 2.91
CA LYS A 119 16.14 -6.79 2.14
C LYS A 119 15.82 -7.38 0.78
N ILE A 120 16.19 -6.68 -0.29
CA ILE A 120 16.08 -7.16 -1.66
C ILE A 120 17.42 -7.73 -2.11
N SER A 121 17.40 -8.92 -2.70
CA SER A 121 18.57 -9.57 -3.29
C SER A 121 18.39 -9.69 -4.79
N VAL A 122 19.46 -9.46 -5.55
CA VAL A 122 19.50 -9.52 -7.00
C VAL A 122 20.37 -10.69 -7.44
N ASN A 123 19.84 -11.58 -8.30
CA ASN A 123 20.62 -12.68 -8.83
C ASN A 123 21.76 -12.15 -9.71
N LYS A 124 22.87 -12.90 -9.76
CA LYS A 124 24.04 -12.58 -10.59
C LYS A 124 23.73 -12.59 -12.09
N ASP A 125 22.73 -13.36 -12.50
CA ASP A 125 22.33 -13.54 -13.90
C ASP A 125 21.39 -12.46 -14.41
N VAL A 126 21.00 -11.51 -13.56
CA VAL A 126 20.16 -10.37 -13.96
C VAL A 126 20.95 -9.50 -14.94
N ALA A 127 20.34 -9.19 -16.08
CA ALA A 127 20.98 -8.34 -17.09
C ALA A 127 21.18 -6.91 -16.55
N ALA A 128 22.35 -6.35 -16.82
CA ALA A 128 22.61 -4.95 -16.53
C ALA A 128 22.03 -4.00 -17.61
N ASP A 129 22.20 -2.70 -17.41
CA ASP A 129 21.80 -1.61 -18.30
C ASP A 129 20.28 -1.58 -18.59
N GLN A 130 19.49 -1.85 -17.55
CA GLN A 130 18.02 -1.77 -17.60
C GLN A 130 17.46 -1.03 -16.39
N SER A 131 16.26 -0.47 -16.57
CA SER A 131 15.44 0.07 -15.47
C SER A 131 14.43 -0.99 -15.05
N VAL A 132 14.24 -1.13 -13.76
CA VAL A 132 13.29 -2.08 -13.16
C VAL A 132 12.40 -1.36 -12.15
N PHE A 133 11.22 -1.90 -11.92
CA PHE A 133 10.30 -1.43 -10.87
C PHE A 133 10.09 -2.55 -9.87
N LEU A 134 10.28 -2.25 -8.59
CA LEU A 134 9.83 -3.08 -7.51
C LEU A 134 8.44 -2.61 -7.12
N LYS A 135 7.46 -3.50 -7.14
CA LYS A 135 6.08 -3.20 -6.75
C LYS A 135 5.71 -3.98 -5.51
N ALA A 136 4.90 -3.37 -4.68
CA ALA A 136 4.40 -3.98 -3.47
C ALA A 136 2.93 -3.63 -3.28
N LYS A 137 2.13 -4.66 -2.98
CA LYS A 137 0.77 -4.50 -2.49
C LYS A 137 0.80 -4.67 -0.98
N ILE A 138 0.45 -3.59 -0.29
CA ILE A 138 0.46 -3.53 1.17
C ILE A 138 -0.96 -3.64 1.66
N SER A 139 -1.18 -4.39 2.75
CA SER A 139 -2.45 -4.43 3.46
C SER A 139 -2.20 -4.27 4.95
N TRP A 140 -3.01 -3.46 5.61
CA TRP A 140 -2.92 -3.21 7.05
C TRP A 140 -4.32 -3.07 7.66
N LEU A 141 -4.38 -3.09 8.98
CA LEU A 141 -5.52 -2.63 9.74
C LEU A 141 -5.13 -1.31 10.40
N GLU A 142 -5.94 -0.27 10.21
CA GLU A 142 -5.75 1.04 10.84
C GLU A 142 -6.89 1.30 11.82
N CYS A 143 -6.56 1.78 13.00
CA CYS A 143 -7.53 1.95 14.09
C CYS A 143 -7.31 3.28 14.82
N GLU A 144 -8.44 3.88 15.21
CA GLU A 144 -8.57 4.93 16.21
C GLU A 144 -9.70 4.52 17.18
N ALA A 145 -10.92 5.02 17.02
CA ALA A 145 -12.11 4.55 17.74
C ALA A 145 -12.75 3.31 17.08
N VAL A 146 -12.51 3.12 15.79
CA VAL A 146 -12.94 1.97 14.99
C VAL A 146 -11.77 1.50 14.14
N CYS A 147 -11.76 0.21 13.83
CA CYS A 147 -10.75 -0.37 12.96
C CYS A 147 -11.27 -0.54 11.55
N ILE A 148 -10.50 -0.09 10.57
CA ILE A 148 -10.81 -0.20 9.15
C ILE A 148 -9.65 -0.85 8.39
N PRO A 149 -9.93 -1.74 7.43
CA PRO A 149 -8.89 -2.27 6.55
C PRO A 149 -8.37 -1.17 5.63
N GLY A 150 -7.05 -1.01 5.58
CA GLY A 150 -6.36 -0.15 4.65
C GLY A 150 -5.46 -0.93 3.70
N GLY A 151 -4.98 -0.30 2.65
CA GLY A 151 -4.03 -0.89 1.72
C GLY A 151 -3.61 0.08 0.62
N ALA A 152 -2.47 -0.23 0.00
CA ALA A 152 -1.92 0.53 -1.11
C ALA A 152 -1.14 -0.36 -2.07
N GLU A 153 -1.10 0.04 -3.34
CA GLU A 153 -0.16 -0.48 -4.33
C GLU A 153 0.89 0.60 -4.57
N ILE A 154 2.14 0.31 -4.27
CA ILE A 154 3.25 1.26 -4.31
C ILE A 154 4.42 0.68 -5.09
N GLU A 155 5.21 1.55 -5.73
CA GLU A 155 6.35 1.11 -6.52
C GLU A 155 7.56 2.03 -6.37
N VAL A 156 8.75 1.50 -6.66
CA VAL A 156 9.99 2.26 -6.77
C VAL A 156 10.80 1.81 -7.98
N GLY A 157 11.27 2.76 -8.77
CA GLY A 157 12.14 2.51 -9.91
C GLY A 157 13.62 2.49 -9.52
N LEU A 158 14.38 1.56 -10.11
CA LEU A 158 15.82 1.38 -9.92
C LEU A 158 16.51 1.17 -11.27
N GLU A 159 17.81 1.48 -11.33
CA GLU A 159 18.66 1.12 -12.44
C GLU A 159 19.54 -0.08 -12.06
N VAL A 160 19.62 -1.07 -12.94
CA VAL A 160 20.56 -2.21 -12.83
C VAL A 160 21.76 -1.92 -13.71
N LYS A 161 22.96 -1.82 -13.14
CA LYS A 161 24.20 -1.53 -13.87
C LYS A 161 25.34 -2.40 -13.39
N ASN A 162 26.35 -2.61 -14.26
CA ASN A 162 27.61 -3.30 -13.92
C ASN A 162 28.62 -2.39 -13.19
N GLU A 163 28.15 -1.36 -12.54
CA GLU A 163 28.95 -0.44 -11.75
C GLU A 163 28.63 -0.59 -10.25
N ARG A 164 29.47 0.07 -9.43
CA ARG A 164 29.25 0.05 -7.98
C ARG A 164 27.88 0.61 -7.64
N MET A 165 27.20 -0.08 -6.73
CA MET A 165 25.93 0.33 -6.16
C MET A 165 25.97 1.79 -5.69
N GLN A 166 24.94 2.57 -6.03
CA GLN A 166 24.85 3.98 -5.66
C GLN A 166 23.73 4.19 -4.64
N ILE A 167 24.11 4.73 -3.51
CA ILE A 167 23.19 5.06 -2.42
C ILE A 167 22.26 6.20 -2.86
N ASN A 168 21.03 6.14 -2.41
CA ASN A 168 20.07 7.22 -2.53
C ASN A 168 20.22 8.19 -1.34
N GLU A 169 21.05 9.22 -1.54
CA GLU A 169 21.40 10.19 -0.49
C GLU A 169 20.17 10.83 0.17
N LYS A 170 19.06 10.97 -0.58
CA LYS A 170 17.79 11.52 -0.07
C LYS A 170 17.27 10.76 1.16
N TYR A 171 17.53 9.45 1.23
CA TYR A 171 16.96 8.57 2.25
C TYR A 171 18.00 8.01 3.24
N THR A 172 19.25 8.44 3.17
CA THR A 172 20.34 7.91 4.01
C THR A 172 20.03 7.99 5.51
N GLU A 173 19.53 9.13 5.96
CA GLU A 173 19.17 9.34 7.37
C GLU A 173 17.97 8.48 7.78
N ILE A 174 16.97 8.35 6.89
CA ILE A 174 15.79 7.50 7.13
C ILE A 174 16.21 6.06 7.34
N PHE A 175 17.04 5.49 6.44
CA PHE A 175 17.50 4.11 6.56
C PHE A 175 18.38 3.91 7.80
N ALA A 176 19.26 4.86 8.14
CA ALA A 176 20.07 4.79 9.35
C ALA A 176 19.20 4.73 10.64
N ASN A 177 18.19 5.58 10.71
CA ASN A 177 17.26 5.62 11.83
C ASN A 177 16.38 4.35 11.87
N ALA A 178 15.86 3.89 10.73
CA ALA A 178 15.04 2.68 10.65
C ALA A 178 15.84 1.43 11.11
N HIS A 179 17.10 1.30 10.70
CA HIS A 179 17.97 0.21 11.17
C HIS A 179 18.23 0.28 12.68
N ALA A 180 18.38 1.48 13.25
CA ALA A 180 18.61 1.64 14.70
C ALA A 180 17.41 1.20 15.56
N LEU A 181 16.21 1.15 14.97
CA LEU A 181 14.98 0.70 15.63
C LEU A 181 14.73 -0.80 15.50
N LEU A 182 15.57 -1.54 14.77
CA LEU A 182 15.44 -3.00 14.68
C LEU A 182 15.94 -3.69 15.95
N PRO A 183 15.37 -4.85 16.33
CA PRO A 183 15.89 -5.68 17.40
C PRO A 183 17.35 -6.08 17.17
N ILE A 184 18.14 -6.08 18.23
CA ILE A 184 19.55 -6.51 18.17
C ILE A 184 19.61 -8.00 17.86
N GLY A 185 20.27 -8.36 16.74
CA GLY A 185 20.41 -9.77 16.30
C GLY A 185 19.33 -10.25 15.32
N SER A 186 18.57 -9.32 14.71
CA SER A 186 17.67 -9.61 13.59
C SER A 186 18.44 -9.66 12.25
#